data_a20406785f576c7964b55ccd153e1a3c
#
_entry.id   a20406785f576c7964b55ccd153e1a3c
#
_cell.length_a   1.000
_cell.length_b   1.000
_cell.length_c   1.000
_cell.angle_alpha   90.00
_cell.angle_beta   90.00
_cell.angle_gamma   90.00
#
_symmetry.space_group_name_H-M   'P 1'
#
loop_
_entity.id
_entity.type
_entity.pdbx_description
1 polymer ?
#
loop_
_entity_poly.entity_id
_entity_poly.type
_entity_poly.pdbx_seq_one_letter_code
_entity_poly.pdbx_strand_id
1 'polypeptide(L)'
;MPIEKGNIVRISYTAKLEDGTVIDTTDEKIAKEFGIYSEDYRYGDVYVIVGEGNIVRGFEEDLIGKEVGYKGSVKVPPEKAFGEYDPEKKEVISIARLKEKPKVGDRIKVGDRVGVVERIIGRRAIVDFNHPLAGKTLIFDYEIKEKVEDVEKKIESIFMIYTGMEVKAKVDGKKAIVEVPRNFHFIPYAPLNKVSALARIFKHLDIEEVEIVERHKKAEVPSFEEVKKGKDELKEEAKS
;
A
#
# COMPACT_ATOMS: atom_id res chain seq x y z
N MET A 1 -14.22 11.82 20.79
CA MET A 1 -13.43 10.78 21.50
C MET A 1 -12.07 10.68 20.86
N PRO A 2 -10.99 10.75 21.63
CA PRO A 2 -9.63 10.70 21.07
C PRO A 2 -9.36 9.39 20.33
N ILE A 3 -8.43 9.44 19.40
CA ILE A 3 -7.93 8.28 18.66
C ILE A 3 -6.95 7.52 19.55
N GLU A 4 -7.10 6.21 19.58
CA GLU A 4 -6.30 5.27 20.38
C GLU A 4 -5.73 4.15 19.49
N LYS A 5 -4.73 3.42 20.01
CA LYS A 5 -4.22 2.22 19.32
C LYS A 5 -5.33 1.20 19.10
N GLY A 6 -5.35 0.59 17.92
CA GLY A 6 -6.38 -0.35 17.49
C GLY A 6 -7.60 0.32 16.85
N ASN A 7 -7.76 1.65 16.98
CA ASN A 7 -8.82 2.35 16.27
C ASN A 7 -8.55 2.34 14.75
N ILE A 8 -9.61 2.22 13.98
CA ILE A 8 -9.56 2.37 12.52
C ILE A 8 -10.00 3.80 12.21
N VAL A 9 -9.14 4.53 11.52
CA VAL A 9 -9.40 5.91 11.11
C VAL A 9 -9.30 6.05 9.59
N ARG A 10 -10.07 6.98 9.03
CA ARG A 10 -9.96 7.39 7.65
C ARG A 10 -9.32 8.76 7.59
N ILE A 11 -8.22 8.88 6.85
CA ILE A 11 -7.41 10.08 6.78
C ILE A 11 -7.16 10.49 5.32
N SER A 12 -6.94 11.79 5.11
CA SER A 12 -6.27 12.31 3.93
C SER A 12 -4.93 12.91 4.32
N TYR A 13 -3.93 12.82 3.45
CA TYR A 13 -2.61 13.41 3.72
C TYR A 13 -1.88 13.80 2.44
N THR A 14 -0.88 14.68 2.64
CA THR A 14 0.17 14.99 1.67
C THR A 14 1.51 14.89 2.39
N ALA A 15 2.39 14.04 1.90
CA ALA A 15 3.74 13.86 2.42
C ALA A 15 4.74 14.65 1.59
N LYS A 16 5.63 15.39 2.25
CA LYS A 16 6.65 16.22 1.61
C LYS A 16 7.98 16.16 2.36
N LEU A 17 9.05 16.46 1.66
CA LEU A 17 10.36 16.70 2.25
C LEU A 17 10.44 18.09 2.88
N GLU A 18 11.51 18.38 3.62
CA GLU A 18 11.75 19.70 4.24
C GLU A 18 11.93 20.84 3.22
N ASP A 19 12.34 20.52 2.01
CA ASP A 19 12.46 21.48 0.89
C ASP A 19 11.13 21.78 0.18
N GLY A 20 10.03 21.14 0.63
CA GLY A 20 8.70 21.28 0.06
C GLY A 20 8.38 20.30 -1.08
N THR A 21 9.33 19.46 -1.50
CA THR A 21 9.09 18.42 -2.52
C THR A 21 8.02 17.45 -2.07
N VAL A 22 6.89 17.39 -2.75
CA VAL A 22 5.80 16.43 -2.50
C VAL A 22 6.24 15.04 -2.99
N ILE A 23 6.15 14.04 -2.10
CA ILE A 23 6.60 12.67 -2.37
C ILE A 23 5.45 11.66 -2.41
N ASP A 24 4.33 11.98 -1.77
CA ASP A 24 3.13 11.15 -1.74
C ASP A 24 1.91 11.99 -1.33
N THR A 25 0.72 11.62 -1.81
CA THR A 25 -0.53 12.30 -1.43
C THR A 25 -1.73 11.43 -1.74
N THR A 26 -2.77 11.56 -0.93
CA THR A 26 -4.09 10.96 -1.18
C THR A 26 -4.95 11.82 -2.14
N ASP A 27 -4.54 13.03 -2.45
CA ASP A 27 -5.29 13.96 -3.32
C ASP A 27 -4.77 13.87 -4.77
N GLU A 28 -5.65 13.44 -5.69
CA GLU A 28 -5.34 13.31 -7.12
C GLU A 28 -4.92 14.64 -7.77
N LYS A 29 -5.53 15.77 -7.34
CA LYS A 29 -5.20 17.08 -7.90
C LYS A 29 -3.79 17.50 -7.51
N ILE A 30 -3.44 17.31 -6.23
CA ILE A 30 -2.08 17.57 -5.73
C ILE A 30 -1.09 16.66 -6.44
N ALA A 31 -1.39 15.38 -6.63
CA ALA A 31 -0.52 14.46 -7.36
C ALA A 31 -0.23 14.93 -8.80
N LYS A 32 -1.26 15.41 -9.50
CA LYS A 32 -1.12 15.97 -10.86
C LYS A 32 -0.33 17.27 -10.87
N GLU A 33 -0.60 18.16 -9.93
CA GLU A 33 0.09 19.46 -9.81
C GLU A 33 1.59 19.28 -9.58
N PHE A 34 1.98 18.33 -8.73
CA PHE A 34 3.39 18.06 -8.39
C PHE A 34 4.06 16.99 -9.26
N GLY A 35 3.38 16.48 -10.30
CA GLY A 35 3.96 15.56 -11.28
C GLY A 35 4.25 14.15 -10.74
N ILE A 36 3.59 13.75 -9.65
CA ILE A 36 3.70 12.40 -9.05
C ILE A 36 2.46 11.54 -9.32
N TYR A 37 1.57 11.97 -10.21
CA TYR A 37 0.37 11.23 -10.57
C TYR A 37 0.71 9.90 -11.24
N SER A 38 0.01 8.84 -10.83
CA SER A 38 0.06 7.52 -11.45
C SER A 38 -1.36 6.98 -11.65
N GLU A 39 -1.65 6.42 -12.83
CA GLU A 39 -2.93 5.76 -13.11
C GLU A 39 -3.11 4.46 -12.31
N ASP A 40 -2.00 3.84 -11.89
CA ASP A 40 -2.01 2.61 -11.09
C ASP A 40 -2.28 2.88 -9.60
N TYR A 41 -2.26 4.15 -9.17
CA TYR A 41 -2.47 4.52 -7.78
C TYR A 41 -3.93 4.93 -7.54
N ARG A 42 -4.53 4.40 -6.48
CA ARG A 42 -5.88 4.78 -6.06
C ARG A 42 -5.83 6.00 -5.15
N TYR A 43 -6.26 7.14 -5.67
CA TYR A 43 -6.42 8.37 -4.89
C TYR A 43 -7.69 8.34 -4.06
N GLY A 44 -7.75 9.17 -3.03
CA GLY A 44 -8.83 9.28 -2.06
C GLY A 44 -8.34 8.99 -0.65
N ASP A 45 -9.20 9.24 0.34
CA ASP A 45 -8.90 9.00 1.74
C ASP A 45 -8.50 7.53 1.98
N VAL A 46 -7.57 7.30 2.87
CA VAL A 46 -7.07 5.97 3.22
C VAL A 46 -7.47 5.56 4.63
N TYR A 47 -7.71 4.27 4.82
CA TYR A 47 -7.93 3.71 6.15
C TYR A 47 -6.62 3.28 6.80
N VAL A 48 -6.52 3.48 8.10
CA VAL A 48 -5.36 3.11 8.92
C VAL A 48 -5.85 2.47 10.21
N ILE A 49 -5.25 1.33 10.59
CA ILE A 49 -5.39 0.77 11.94
C ILE A 49 -4.25 1.30 12.77
N VAL A 50 -4.53 2.18 13.70
CA VAL A 50 -3.50 2.86 14.50
C VAL A 50 -2.72 1.86 15.34
N GLY A 51 -1.40 1.83 15.19
CA GLY A 51 -0.49 0.93 15.89
C GLY A 51 -0.18 -0.37 15.14
N GLU A 52 -0.64 -0.56 13.89
CA GLU A 52 -0.39 -1.75 13.07
C GLU A 52 0.66 -1.54 11.97
N GLY A 53 1.28 -0.36 11.88
CA GLY A 53 2.33 -0.05 10.91
C GLY A 53 1.82 0.08 9.47
N ASN A 54 0.57 0.51 9.28
CA ASN A 54 0.02 0.76 7.95
C ASN A 54 0.61 2.01 7.29
N ILE A 55 1.12 2.93 8.10
CA ILE A 55 1.83 4.16 7.69
C ILE A 55 3.13 4.29 8.48
N VAL A 56 3.98 5.26 8.15
CA VAL A 56 5.24 5.45 8.86
C VAL A 56 5.00 5.75 10.35
N ARG A 57 5.84 5.13 11.18
CA ARG A 57 5.66 5.09 12.63
C ARG A 57 5.44 6.46 13.27
N GLY A 58 6.21 7.47 12.89
CA GLY A 58 6.09 8.80 13.49
C GLY A 58 4.77 9.51 13.15
N PHE A 59 4.22 9.25 11.96
CA PHE A 59 2.89 9.74 11.58
C PHE A 59 1.79 9.00 12.36
N GLU A 60 1.92 7.67 12.47
CA GLU A 60 0.96 6.85 13.22
C GLU A 60 0.89 7.23 14.70
N GLU A 61 2.06 7.50 15.33
CA GLU A 61 2.14 7.96 16.72
C GLU A 61 1.46 9.32 16.92
N ASP A 62 1.52 10.23 15.93
CA ASP A 62 0.90 11.55 16.02
C ASP A 62 -0.63 11.52 15.93
N LEU A 63 -1.22 10.49 15.32
CA LEU A 63 -2.68 10.30 15.29
C LEU A 63 -3.28 10.07 16.67
N ILE A 64 -2.49 9.47 17.60
CA ILE A 64 -2.96 9.12 18.95
C ILE A 64 -3.28 10.38 19.74
N GLY A 65 -4.45 10.40 20.38
CA GLY A 65 -4.95 11.52 21.17
C GLY A 65 -5.59 12.65 20.38
N LYS A 66 -5.52 12.60 19.03
CA LYS A 66 -6.25 13.55 18.17
C LYS A 66 -7.73 13.15 18.09
N GLU A 67 -8.54 14.03 17.52
CA GLU A 67 -9.98 13.80 17.31
C GLU A 67 -10.34 13.90 15.83
N VAL A 68 -11.50 13.35 15.47
CA VAL A 68 -12.09 13.50 14.14
C VAL A 68 -12.26 14.97 13.79
N GLY A 69 -11.89 15.35 12.58
CA GLY A 69 -11.88 16.75 12.12
C GLY A 69 -10.55 17.47 12.38
N TYR A 70 -9.59 16.85 13.09
CA TYR A 70 -8.27 17.42 13.26
C TYR A 70 -7.57 17.60 11.92
N LYS A 71 -7.02 18.80 11.71
CA LYS A 71 -6.16 19.16 10.58
C LYS A 71 -4.87 19.71 11.14
N GLY A 72 -3.76 19.16 10.68
CA GLY A 72 -2.47 19.59 11.15
C GLY A 72 -1.32 19.03 10.34
N SER A 73 -0.14 19.26 10.84
CA SER A 73 1.11 18.83 10.23
C SER A 73 1.98 18.17 11.28
N VAL A 74 2.63 17.07 10.91
CA VAL A 74 3.62 16.39 11.74
C VAL A 74 4.94 16.26 11.01
N LYS A 75 6.03 16.55 11.72
CA LYS A 75 7.39 16.35 11.25
C LYS A 75 7.91 15.02 11.79
N VAL A 76 8.23 14.10 10.89
CA VAL A 76 8.66 12.74 11.20
C VAL A 76 10.15 12.60 10.88
N PRO A 77 11.02 12.43 11.88
CA PRO A 77 12.44 12.26 11.68
C PRO A 77 12.76 10.87 11.08
N PRO A 78 13.96 10.68 10.49
CA PRO A 78 14.32 9.48 9.77
C PRO A 78 14.10 8.18 10.56
N GLU A 79 14.48 8.14 11.83
CA GLU A 79 14.38 6.95 12.70
C GLU A 79 12.93 6.50 12.97
N LYS A 80 11.96 7.40 12.74
CA LYS A 80 10.51 7.11 12.81
C LYS A 80 9.83 7.01 11.44
N ALA A 81 10.61 7.11 10.36
CA ALA A 81 10.16 7.02 8.98
C ALA A 81 10.85 5.84 8.27
N PHE A 82 11.81 6.12 7.39
CA PHE A 82 12.49 5.11 6.56
C PHE A 82 13.91 4.77 7.06
N GLY A 83 14.24 5.16 8.29
CA GLY A 83 15.51 4.92 8.93
C GLY A 83 16.59 5.93 8.53
N GLU A 84 17.68 5.91 9.29
CA GLU A 84 18.86 6.72 9.01
C GLU A 84 19.55 6.25 7.73
N TYR A 85 20.24 7.18 7.08
CA TYR A 85 21.07 6.85 5.94
C TYR A 85 22.33 6.09 6.42
N ASP A 86 22.60 4.92 5.83
CA ASP A 86 23.73 4.06 6.15
C ASP A 86 24.75 4.06 5.01
N PRO A 87 25.91 4.71 5.18
CA PRO A 87 26.97 4.72 4.16
C PRO A 87 27.51 3.32 3.81
N GLU A 88 27.41 2.34 4.72
CA GLU A 88 27.89 0.97 4.50
C GLU A 88 26.99 0.18 3.54
N LYS A 89 25.77 0.66 3.29
CA LYS A 89 24.87 0.10 2.27
C LYS A 89 25.24 0.52 0.83
N LYS A 90 26.34 1.24 0.63
CA LYS A 90 26.90 1.47 -0.70
C LYS A 90 27.89 0.39 -1.04
N GLU A 91 27.71 -0.27 -2.17
CA GLU A 91 28.57 -1.34 -2.63
C GLU A 91 29.11 -1.08 -4.03
N VAL A 92 30.34 -1.55 -4.26
CA VAL A 92 30.99 -1.51 -5.58
C VAL A 92 30.69 -2.82 -6.31
N ILE A 93 29.86 -2.74 -7.35
CA ILE A 93 29.43 -3.89 -8.14
C ILE A 93 30.14 -3.90 -9.49
N SER A 94 30.66 -5.07 -9.91
CA SER A 94 31.17 -5.22 -11.28
C SER A 94 30.02 -5.20 -12.28
N ILE A 95 30.10 -4.32 -13.30
CA ILE A 95 29.09 -4.22 -14.37
C ILE A 95 28.97 -5.54 -15.14
N ALA A 96 30.03 -6.34 -15.22
CA ALA A 96 29.99 -7.65 -15.87
C ALA A 96 29.07 -8.69 -15.18
N ARG A 97 28.66 -8.43 -13.93
CA ARG A 97 27.72 -9.29 -13.18
C ARG A 97 26.27 -8.88 -13.37
N LEU A 98 26.00 -7.77 -14.04
CA LEU A 98 24.67 -7.25 -14.30
C LEU A 98 24.18 -7.77 -15.66
N LYS A 99 22.88 -8.00 -15.78
CA LYS A 99 22.26 -8.49 -17.04
C LYS A 99 22.37 -7.46 -18.17
N GLU A 100 22.31 -6.19 -17.80
CA GLU A 100 22.36 -5.05 -18.73
C GLU A 100 23.39 -4.03 -18.22
N LYS A 101 23.89 -3.20 -19.13
CA LYS A 101 24.81 -2.11 -18.79
C LYS A 101 24.02 -0.97 -18.13
N PRO A 102 24.23 -0.71 -16.83
CA PRO A 102 23.46 0.29 -16.11
C PRO A 102 23.87 1.71 -16.46
N LYS A 103 22.98 2.66 -16.22
CA LYS A 103 23.24 4.09 -16.20
C LYS A 103 23.15 4.63 -14.77
N VAL A 104 23.73 5.79 -14.53
CA VAL A 104 23.55 6.51 -13.25
C VAL A 104 22.07 6.83 -13.10
N GLY A 105 21.51 6.57 -11.91
CA GLY A 105 20.09 6.71 -11.61
C GLY A 105 19.26 5.43 -11.83
N ASP A 106 19.78 4.42 -12.52
CA ASP A 106 19.04 3.17 -12.75
C ASP A 106 18.83 2.42 -11.42
N ARG A 107 17.63 1.84 -11.30
CA ARG A 107 17.33 0.87 -10.23
C ARG A 107 17.73 -0.52 -10.71
N ILE A 108 18.67 -1.15 -10.02
CA ILE A 108 19.17 -2.48 -10.37
C ILE A 108 18.93 -3.48 -9.24
N LYS A 109 18.67 -4.71 -9.63
CA LYS A 109 18.54 -5.83 -8.69
C LYS A 109 19.86 -6.60 -8.63
N VAL A 110 20.42 -6.75 -7.42
CA VAL A 110 21.65 -7.51 -7.15
C VAL A 110 21.33 -8.55 -6.08
N GLY A 111 21.22 -9.82 -6.48
CA GLY A 111 20.64 -10.85 -5.62
C GLY A 111 19.17 -10.52 -5.30
N ASP A 112 18.84 -10.49 -4.02
CA ASP A 112 17.47 -10.16 -3.57
C ASP A 112 17.30 -8.67 -3.22
N ARG A 113 18.36 -7.85 -3.32
CA ARG A 113 18.35 -6.43 -3.00
C ARG A 113 18.21 -5.58 -4.25
N VAL A 114 17.46 -4.49 -4.13
CA VAL A 114 17.33 -3.46 -5.17
C VAL A 114 18.08 -2.21 -4.69
N GLY A 115 18.96 -1.68 -5.54
CA GLY A 115 19.68 -0.43 -5.25
C GLY A 115 19.66 0.52 -6.44
N VAL A 116 20.09 1.75 -6.21
CA VAL A 116 20.20 2.79 -7.23
C VAL A 116 21.67 2.98 -7.59
N VAL A 117 21.98 3.03 -8.89
CA VAL A 117 23.31 3.30 -9.38
C VAL A 117 23.65 4.77 -9.15
N GLU A 118 24.52 5.05 -8.18
CA GLU A 118 24.96 6.40 -7.86
C GLU A 118 26.05 6.91 -8.82
N ARG A 119 26.99 6.04 -9.18
CA ARG A 119 28.14 6.39 -10.02
C ARG A 119 28.68 5.18 -10.77
N ILE A 120 29.26 5.43 -11.94
CA ILE A 120 29.96 4.43 -12.74
C ILE A 120 31.41 4.85 -12.90
N ILE A 121 32.36 3.95 -12.55
CA ILE A 121 33.80 4.17 -12.66
C ILE A 121 34.39 2.98 -13.44
N GLY A 122 34.71 3.19 -14.71
CA GLY A 122 35.22 2.15 -15.60
C GLY A 122 34.25 0.97 -15.73
N ARG A 123 34.62 -0.21 -15.21
CA ARG A 123 33.81 -1.43 -15.22
C ARG A 123 33.11 -1.71 -13.88
N ARG A 124 33.00 -0.71 -13.02
CA ARG A 124 32.37 -0.82 -11.70
C ARG A 124 31.26 0.21 -11.55
N ALA A 125 30.16 -0.18 -10.94
CA ALA A 125 29.09 0.70 -10.51
C ALA A 125 29.09 0.81 -8.99
N ILE A 126 28.99 2.01 -8.44
CA ILE A 126 28.67 2.25 -7.03
C ILE A 126 27.15 2.25 -6.93
N VAL A 127 26.62 1.32 -6.16
CA VAL A 127 25.19 1.09 -5.98
C VAL A 127 24.81 1.37 -4.55
N ASP A 128 23.85 2.25 -4.35
CA ASP A 128 23.27 2.59 -3.06
C ASP A 128 22.06 1.71 -2.80
N PHE A 129 22.10 0.88 -1.75
CA PHE A 129 21.00 0.00 -1.32
C PHE A 129 20.18 0.59 -0.17
N ASN A 130 20.41 1.86 0.19
CA ASN A 130 19.53 2.54 1.13
C ASN A 130 18.13 2.72 0.53
N HIS A 131 17.13 2.83 1.41
CA HIS A 131 15.81 3.30 0.96
C HIS A 131 15.96 4.72 0.38
N PRO A 132 15.28 5.08 -0.73
CA PRO A 132 15.41 6.44 -1.34
C PRO A 132 15.12 7.60 -0.39
N LEU A 133 14.33 7.35 0.66
CA LEU A 133 13.97 8.33 1.69
C LEU A 133 14.73 8.12 3.02
N ALA A 134 15.74 7.23 3.07
CA ALA A 134 16.58 7.06 4.26
C ALA A 134 17.34 8.36 4.57
N GLY A 135 17.44 8.70 5.85
CA GLY A 135 18.07 9.94 6.33
C GLY A 135 17.27 11.21 6.07
N LYS A 136 16.06 11.09 5.51
CA LYS A 136 15.21 12.25 5.22
C LYS A 136 14.11 12.41 6.27
N THR A 137 13.95 13.62 6.76
CA THR A 137 12.79 14.01 7.56
C THR A 137 11.59 14.22 6.64
N LEU A 138 10.44 13.65 7.01
CA LEU A 138 9.20 13.80 6.29
C LEU A 138 8.25 14.73 7.02
N ILE A 139 7.44 15.46 6.25
CA ILE A 139 6.37 16.30 6.78
C ILE A 139 5.06 15.79 6.20
N PHE A 140 4.11 15.43 7.07
CA PHE A 140 2.77 15.04 6.68
C PHE A 140 1.79 16.13 7.06
N ASP A 141 1.18 16.77 6.06
CA ASP A 141 -0.02 17.58 6.26
C ASP A 141 -1.21 16.63 6.12
N TYR A 142 -2.09 16.57 7.12
CA TYR A 142 -3.15 15.56 7.15
C TYR A 142 -4.44 16.04 7.81
N GLU A 143 -5.51 15.32 7.52
CA GLU A 143 -6.83 15.49 8.15
C GLU A 143 -7.40 14.13 8.55
N ILE A 144 -7.91 14.04 9.78
CA ILE A 144 -8.65 12.87 10.27
C ILE A 144 -10.12 13.05 9.90
N LYS A 145 -10.59 12.29 8.91
CA LYS A 145 -11.95 12.42 8.37
C LYS A 145 -12.99 11.66 9.18
N GLU A 146 -12.60 10.49 9.73
CA GLU A 146 -13.54 9.59 10.38
C GLU A 146 -12.80 8.67 11.34
N LYS A 147 -13.46 8.32 12.46
CA LYS A 147 -13.15 7.16 13.28
C LYS A 147 -14.22 6.12 13.02
N VAL A 148 -13.84 4.97 12.47
CA VAL A 148 -14.78 3.92 12.09
C VAL A 148 -15.25 3.21 13.36
N GLU A 149 -16.52 3.34 13.70
CA GLU A 149 -17.10 2.73 14.91
C GLU A 149 -17.93 1.48 14.59
N ASP A 150 -18.62 1.48 13.45
CA ASP A 150 -19.45 0.36 13.01
C ASP A 150 -18.63 -0.87 12.69
N VAL A 151 -19.04 -2.05 13.18
CA VAL A 151 -18.27 -3.30 13.09
C VAL A 151 -18.17 -3.79 11.64
N GLU A 152 -19.24 -3.69 10.86
CA GLU A 152 -19.26 -4.08 9.44
C GLU A 152 -18.30 -3.21 8.65
N LYS A 153 -18.34 -1.89 8.86
CA LYS A 153 -17.41 -0.93 8.24
C LYS A 153 -15.96 -1.16 8.69
N LYS A 154 -15.72 -1.56 9.93
CA LYS A 154 -14.36 -1.93 10.39
C LYS A 154 -13.82 -3.10 9.57
N ILE A 155 -14.64 -4.15 9.36
CA ILE A 155 -14.27 -5.30 8.55
C ILE A 155 -13.97 -4.88 7.10
N GLU A 156 -14.85 -4.08 6.50
CA GLU A 156 -14.69 -3.54 5.14
C GLU A 156 -13.40 -2.70 5.01
N SER A 157 -13.12 -1.85 6.00
CA SER A 157 -11.90 -1.04 6.05
C SER A 157 -10.64 -1.89 6.20
N ILE A 158 -10.66 -2.95 7.01
CA ILE A 158 -9.55 -3.89 7.15
C ILE A 158 -9.27 -4.60 5.81
N PHE A 159 -10.31 -5.08 5.13
CA PHE A 159 -10.13 -5.67 3.80
C PHE A 159 -9.54 -4.66 2.82
N MET A 160 -10.03 -3.41 2.83
CA MET A 160 -9.48 -2.35 1.98
C MET A 160 -7.99 -2.12 2.24
N ILE A 161 -7.55 -2.05 3.51
CA ILE A 161 -6.14 -1.82 3.88
C ILE A 161 -5.24 -2.93 3.33
N TYR A 162 -5.64 -4.20 3.47
CA TYR A 162 -4.76 -5.33 3.16
C TYR A 162 -4.90 -5.85 1.73
N THR A 163 -6.06 -5.65 1.09
CA THR A 163 -6.32 -6.19 -0.25
C THR A 163 -6.48 -5.12 -1.33
N GLY A 164 -6.68 -3.87 -0.94
CA GLY A 164 -7.02 -2.77 -1.86
C GLY A 164 -8.42 -2.89 -2.48
N MET A 165 -9.25 -3.84 -2.01
CA MET A 165 -10.56 -4.13 -2.61
C MET A 165 -11.70 -3.75 -1.68
N GLU A 166 -12.74 -3.21 -2.27
CA GLU A 166 -14.02 -2.99 -1.60
C GLU A 166 -14.75 -4.32 -1.45
N VAL A 167 -15.17 -4.59 -0.23
CA VAL A 167 -15.98 -5.75 0.13
C VAL A 167 -17.25 -5.28 0.83
N LYS A 168 -18.22 -6.18 0.99
CA LYS A 168 -19.39 -5.93 1.83
C LYS A 168 -19.37 -6.90 2.99
N ALA A 169 -19.48 -6.39 4.21
CA ALA A 169 -19.56 -7.21 5.40
C ALA A 169 -20.96 -7.18 5.99
N LYS A 170 -21.36 -8.28 6.62
CA LYS A 170 -22.51 -8.39 7.50
C LYS A 170 -22.11 -9.16 8.74
N VAL A 171 -22.58 -8.72 9.89
CA VAL A 171 -22.25 -9.35 11.18
C VAL A 171 -23.53 -9.83 11.85
N ASP A 172 -23.49 -11.07 12.30
CA ASP A 172 -24.52 -11.69 13.12
C ASP A 172 -23.86 -12.30 14.36
N GLY A 173 -24.01 -11.64 15.51
CA GLY A 173 -23.29 -11.99 16.73
C GLY A 173 -21.79 -11.93 16.55
N LYS A 174 -21.09 -13.07 16.69
CA LYS A 174 -19.63 -13.19 16.51
C LYS A 174 -19.22 -13.76 15.16
N LYS A 175 -20.16 -13.88 14.25
CA LYS A 175 -19.92 -14.35 12.88
C LYS A 175 -20.02 -13.19 11.89
N ALA A 176 -19.03 -13.07 11.02
CA ALA A 176 -19.03 -12.14 9.92
C ALA A 176 -19.13 -12.87 8.58
N ILE A 177 -19.92 -12.33 7.66
CA ILE A 177 -20.00 -12.77 6.26
C ILE A 177 -19.44 -11.64 5.40
N VAL A 178 -18.36 -11.93 4.69
CA VAL A 178 -17.66 -10.95 3.83
C VAL A 178 -17.84 -11.35 2.37
N GLU A 179 -18.60 -10.55 1.65
CA GLU A 179 -18.78 -10.72 0.21
C GLU A 179 -17.65 -10.02 -0.55
N VAL A 180 -16.81 -10.81 -1.22
CA VAL A 180 -15.68 -10.33 -2.00
C VAL A 180 -16.02 -10.24 -3.48
N PRO A 181 -15.41 -9.30 -4.24
CA PRO A 181 -15.60 -9.20 -5.68
C PRO A 181 -14.95 -10.40 -6.40
N ARG A 182 -15.45 -10.76 -7.59
CA ARG A 182 -15.01 -11.93 -8.36
C ARG A 182 -13.54 -11.91 -8.76
N ASN A 183 -12.97 -10.73 -8.91
CA ASN A 183 -11.55 -10.57 -9.22
C ASN A 183 -10.65 -10.61 -7.99
N PHE A 184 -11.20 -10.93 -6.80
CA PHE A 184 -10.44 -11.00 -5.55
C PHE A 184 -9.24 -11.95 -5.63
N HIS A 185 -9.39 -13.08 -6.30
CA HIS A 185 -8.32 -14.08 -6.45
C HIS A 185 -7.22 -13.67 -7.41
N PHE A 186 -7.43 -12.65 -8.24
CA PHE A 186 -6.46 -12.17 -9.23
C PHE A 186 -5.56 -11.04 -8.72
N ILE A 187 -5.82 -10.49 -7.53
CA ILE A 187 -4.92 -9.50 -6.94
C ILE A 187 -3.59 -10.16 -6.53
N PRO A 188 -2.46 -9.44 -6.66
CA PRO A 188 -1.18 -9.95 -6.20
C PRO A 188 -1.24 -10.36 -4.73
N TYR A 189 -0.69 -11.54 -4.41
CA TYR A 189 -0.64 -12.07 -3.05
C TYR A 189 -2.01 -12.22 -2.34
N ALA A 190 -3.10 -12.40 -3.09
CA ALA A 190 -4.46 -12.54 -2.54
C ALA A 190 -4.57 -13.47 -1.32
N PRO A 191 -3.98 -14.69 -1.30
CA PRO A 191 -4.05 -15.57 -0.13
C PRO A 191 -3.40 -14.96 1.11
N LEU A 192 -2.22 -14.34 0.96
CA LEU A 192 -1.49 -13.71 2.07
C LEU A 192 -2.23 -12.48 2.60
N ASN A 193 -2.69 -11.63 1.69
CA ASN A 193 -3.44 -10.42 2.02
C ASN A 193 -4.75 -10.75 2.75
N LYS A 194 -5.45 -11.79 2.31
CA LYS A 194 -6.63 -12.33 3.00
C LYS A 194 -6.32 -12.76 4.43
N VAL A 195 -5.26 -13.56 4.62
CA VAL A 195 -4.85 -14.01 5.96
C VAL A 195 -4.47 -12.83 6.84
N SER A 196 -3.80 -11.81 6.29
CA SER A 196 -3.46 -10.59 7.01
C SER A 196 -4.71 -9.83 7.46
N ALA A 197 -5.71 -9.69 6.60
CA ALA A 197 -6.99 -9.07 6.96
C ALA A 197 -7.72 -9.84 8.06
N LEU A 198 -7.83 -11.18 7.92
CA LEU A 198 -8.46 -12.04 8.92
C LEU A 198 -7.77 -11.95 10.29
N ALA A 199 -6.43 -11.94 10.30
CA ALA A 199 -5.67 -11.83 11.56
C ALA A 199 -5.98 -10.50 12.29
N ARG A 200 -6.22 -9.39 11.55
CA ARG A 200 -6.60 -8.10 12.15
C ARG A 200 -8.05 -8.05 12.60
N ILE A 201 -8.96 -8.69 11.87
CA ILE A 201 -10.35 -8.85 12.30
C ILE A 201 -10.40 -9.56 13.64
N PHE A 202 -9.78 -10.74 13.76
CA PHE A 202 -9.76 -11.50 15.00
C PHE A 202 -9.00 -10.83 16.15
N LYS A 203 -8.01 -9.98 15.83
CA LYS A 203 -7.25 -9.24 16.84
C LYS A 203 -8.02 -8.06 17.43
N HIS A 204 -8.76 -7.32 16.60
CA HIS A 204 -9.34 -6.03 16.96
C HIS A 204 -10.85 -6.04 17.14
N LEU A 205 -11.55 -7.08 16.69
CA LEU A 205 -13.00 -7.19 16.76
C LEU A 205 -13.41 -8.46 17.51
N ASP A 206 -14.56 -8.42 18.17
CA ASP A 206 -15.14 -9.61 18.84
C ASP A 206 -15.85 -10.51 17.82
N ILE A 207 -15.08 -11.00 16.84
CA ILE A 207 -15.52 -11.93 15.79
C ILE A 207 -14.76 -13.24 15.99
N GLU A 208 -15.47 -14.37 15.96
CA GLU A 208 -14.93 -15.72 16.11
C GLU A 208 -14.92 -16.51 14.79
N GLU A 209 -15.78 -16.13 13.85
CA GLU A 209 -15.90 -16.79 12.54
C GLU A 209 -16.04 -15.76 11.41
N VAL A 210 -15.34 -15.99 10.30
CA VAL A 210 -15.48 -15.19 9.08
C VAL A 210 -15.74 -16.12 7.90
N GLU A 211 -16.90 -15.99 7.27
CA GLU A 211 -17.20 -16.59 5.97
C GLU A 211 -16.85 -15.61 4.85
N ILE A 212 -16.07 -16.08 3.88
CA ILE A 212 -15.79 -15.28 2.67
C ILE A 212 -16.61 -15.85 1.53
N VAL A 213 -17.47 -15.03 0.94
CA VAL A 213 -18.45 -15.41 -0.06
C VAL A 213 -18.15 -14.69 -1.38
N GLU A 214 -18.03 -15.46 -2.45
CA GLU A 214 -18.00 -14.94 -3.82
C GLU A 214 -19.32 -15.31 -4.51
N ARG A 215 -20.04 -14.31 -5.04
CA ARG A 215 -21.35 -14.52 -5.66
C ARG A 215 -21.26 -14.50 -7.16
N HIS A 216 -21.72 -15.57 -7.79
CA HIS A 216 -21.86 -15.68 -9.24
C HIS A 216 -23.33 -15.82 -9.62
N LYS A 217 -23.79 -14.98 -10.54
CA LYS A 217 -25.11 -15.11 -11.14
C LYS A 217 -24.97 -15.75 -12.52
N LYS A 218 -25.86 -16.65 -12.87
CA LYS A 218 -25.84 -17.37 -14.17
C LYS A 218 -25.73 -16.42 -15.37
N ALA A 219 -26.40 -15.29 -15.34
CA ALA A 219 -26.35 -14.29 -16.41
C ALA A 219 -25.02 -13.53 -16.55
N GLU A 220 -24.11 -13.68 -15.56
CA GLU A 220 -22.85 -12.96 -15.49
C GLU A 220 -21.64 -13.89 -15.71
N VAL A 221 -21.89 -15.19 -15.87
CA VAL A 221 -20.86 -16.18 -16.17
C VAL A 221 -20.91 -16.48 -17.65
N PRO A 222 -19.83 -16.24 -18.41
CA PRO A 222 -19.79 -16.54 -19.84
C PRO A 222 -20.02 -18.04 -20.08
N SER A 223 -20.69 -18.38 -21.15
CA SER A 223 -20.87 -19.76 -21.56
C SER A 223 -19.52 -20.42 -21.90
N PHE A 224 -19.48 -21.74 -21.84
CA PHE A 224 -18.26 -22.48 -22.19
C PHE A 224 -17.76 -22.16 -23.61
N GLU A 225 -18.70 -21.89 -24.55
CA GLU A 225 -18.37 -21.52 -25.94
C GLU A 225 -17.72 -20.15 -26.03
N GLU A 226 -18.19 -19.17 -25.26
CA GLU A 226 -17.60 -17.81 -25.17
C GLU A 226 -16.19 -17.86 -24.57
N VAL A 227 -16.00 -18.64 -23.51
CA VAL A 227 -14.68 -18.85 -22.89
C VAL A 227 -13.71 -19.52 -23.88
N LYS A 228 -14.20 -20.46 -24.70
CA LYS A 228 -13.39 -21.13 -25.71
C LYS A 228 -12.98 -20.19 -26.83
N LYS A 229 -13.90 -19.36 -27.32
CA LYS A 229 -13.60 -18.33 -28.33
C LYS A 229 -12.54 -17.33 -27.84
N GLY A 230 -12.68 -16.79 -26.65
CA GLY A 230 -11.68 -15.87 -26.08
C GLY A 230 -10.30 -16.51 -25.91
N LYS A 231 -10.21 -17.82 -25.61
CA LYS A 231 -8.93 -18.54 -25.58
C LYS A 231 -8.30 -18.70 -26.94
N ASP A 232 -9.10 -18.89 -27.99
CA ASP A 232 -8.59 -19.06 -29.33
C ASP A 232 -8.13 -17.73 -29.93
N GLU A 233 -8.84 -16.62 -29.66
CA GLU A 233 -8.43 -15.24 -30.00
C GLU A 233 -7.10 -14.87 -29.36
N LEU A 234 -6.93 -15.10 -28.03
CA LEU A 234 -5.67 -14.85 -27.33
C LEU A 234 -4.49 -15.67 -27.89
N LYS A 235 -4.73 -16.88 -28.42
CA LYS A 235 -3.69 -17.68 -29.03
C LYS A 235 -3.30 -17.20 -30.43
N GLU A 236 -4.20 -16.57 -31.16
CA GLU A 236 -3.93 -15.96 -32.46
C GLU A 236 -3.15 -14.66 -32.30
N GLU A 237 -3.52 -13.81 -31.35
CA GLU A 237 -2.77 -12.59 -31.02
C GLU A 237 -1.34 -12.89 -30.52
N ALA A 238 -1.14 -13.97 -29.77
CA ALA A 238 0.20 -14.36 -29.29
C ALA A 238 1.11 -14.96 -30.39
N LYS A 239 0.58 -15.18 -31.63
CA LYS A 239 1.33 -15.70 -32.79
C LYS A 239 1.62 -14.65 -33.87
N SER A 240 1.03 -13.46 -33.74
CA SER A 240 1.27 -12.30 -34.58
C SER A 240 2.35 -11.39 -34.00
#